data_8d4465bfb42756cb3a4153c81c207d42
#
_entry.id   8d4465bfb42756cb3a4153c81c207d42
#
_cell.length_a   1.000
_cell.length_b   1.000
_cell.length_c   1.000
_cell.angle_alpha   90.00
_cell.angle_beta   90.00
_cell.angle_gamma   90.00
#
_symmetry.space_group_name_H-M   'P 1'
#
loop_
_entity.id
_entity.type
_entity.pdbx_description
1 polymer ?
#
loop_
_entity_poly.entity_id
_entity_poly.type
_entity_poly.pdbx_seq_one_letter_code
_entity_poly.pdbx_strand_id
1 'polypeptide(L)'
;MQIFANTLLSLSRAGYGAKVSTFTARNSSKSGASLYRYLSSQSVAQSDGSRLFPEDVNIIYDSKCNVCKLEMNFLAKRDAEKINVGAPKLKLTDVESDSYDPKDPSNGGVTYESGMKAIHAVTSDGKVIKGVPVFQMAYEKVNLGWLFQITTWPVVKQLVDVGYKFFAKYRTYLTRGASVETLVRQYEEKKALELKMKEEDCDECNKTRQS
;
A
#
# COMPACT_ATOMS: atom_id res chain seq x y z
N MET A 1 12.08 -10.22 8.02
CA MET A 1 12.29 -8.75 8.06
C MET A 1 11.90 -8.12 9.41
N GLN A 2 10.88 -8.59 10.09
CA GLN A 2 10.49 -8.10 11.43
C GLN A 2 11.53 -8.34 12.52
N ILE A 3 12.34 -9.38 12.42
CA ILE A 3 13.41 -9.73 13.39
C ILE A 3 14.52 -8.67 13.37
N PHE A 4 14.81 -8.05 12.23
CA PHE A 4 15.81 -6.99 12.12
C PHE A 4 15.36 -5.64 12.68
N ALA A 5 14.06 -5.32 12.62
CA ALA A 5 13.52 -4.05 13.12
C ALA A 5 13.60 -3.95 14.66
N ASN A 6 13.41 -5.07 15.38
CA ASN A 6 13.40 -5.06 16.85
C ASN A 6 14.82 -4.95 17.47
N THR A 7 15.85 -5.39 16.77
CA THR A 7 17.23 -5.35 17.31
C THR A 7 17.88 -3.97 17.18
N LEU A 8 17.45 -3.15 16.21
CA LEU A 8 18.03 -1.80 16.00
C LEU A 8 17.35 -0.68 16.81
N LEU A 9 16.15 -0.92 17.37
CA LEU A 9 15.46 0.04 18.21
C LEU A 9 16.09 0.25 19.61
N SER A 10 17.03 -0.60 20.02
CA SER A 10 17.71 -0.48 21.31
C SER A 10 18.95 0.42 21.32
N LEU A 11 19.45 0.87 20.16
CA LEU A 11 20.72 1.59 20.05
C LEU A 11 20.59 3.13 19.86
N SER A 12 19.38 3.70 19.76
CA SER A 12 19.20 5.14 19.50
C SER A 12 18.88 5.98 20.74
N ARG A 13 19.24 5.53 21.95
CA ARG A 13 19.08 6.30 23.20
C ARG A 13 20.42 6.87 23.70
N ALA A 14 21.16 7.57 22.86
CA ALA A 14 22.33 8.35 23.29
C ALA A 14 22.24 9.76 22.73
N GLY A 15 21.99 10.67 23.61
CA GLY A 15 22.00 12.11 23.71
C GLY A 15 22.48 12.97 22.54
N TYR A 16 21.60 13.88 22.13
CA TYR A 16 22.03 15.18 21.62
C TYR A 16 21.25 16.27 22.37
N GLY A 17 21.99 16.98 23.24
CA GLY A 17 21.51 18.15 23.96
C GLY A 17 21.35 19.32 23.00
N ALA A 18 20.15 19.77 22.77
CA ALA A 18 19.87 21.02 22.10
C ALA A 18 19.67 22.11 23.16
N LYS A 19 20.51 23.15 23.09
CA LYS A 19 20.43 24.36 23.92
C LYS A 19 19.12 25.10 23.61
N VAL A 20 18.26 25.21 24.61
CA VAL A 20 17.06 26.07 24.55
C VAL A 20 17.49 27.51 24.83
N SER A 21 17.38 28.36 23.83
CA SER A 21 17.49 29.81 23.98
C SER A 21 16.14 30.35 24.44
N THR A 22 16.08 30.88 25.65
CA THR A 22 14.90 31.53 26.20
C THR A 22 14.72 32.91 25.57
N PHE A 23 13.70 33.03 24.72
CA PHE A 23 13.24 34.34 24.22
C PHE A 23 12.06 34.82 25.05
N THR A 24 12.29 35.85 25.85
CA THR A 24 11.27 36.54 26.64
C THR A 24 10.37 37.37 25.72
N ALA A 25 9.14 36.93 25.49
CA ALA A 25 8.12 37.69 24.78
C ALA A 25 7.33 38.57 25.75
N ARG A 26 7.43 39.88 25.52
CA ARG A 26 6.68 40.93 26.22
C ARG A 26 5.21 40.91 25.77
N ASN A 27 4.31 40.84 26.71
CA ASN A 27 2.87 40.77 26.58
C ASN A 27 2.28 42.01 25.85
N SER A 28 1.53 41.82 24.79
CA SER A 28 0.60 42.80 24.26
C SER A 28 -0.67 42.09 23.82
N SER A 29 -1.72 42.30 24.58
CA SER A 29 -3.08 41.83 24.34
C SER A 29 -3.67 42.52 23.12
N LYS A 30 -4.04 41.80 22.07
CA LYS A 30 -5.26 41.98 21.23
C LYS A 30 -5.27 40.97 20.08
N SER A 31 -6.46 40.34 19.91
CA SER A 31 -6.93 39.54 18.77
C SER A 31 -6.42 38.09 18.64
N GLY A 32 -6.92 37.20 19.53
CA GLY A 32 -6.79 35.74 19.39
C GLY A 32 -7.67 35.09 18.32
N ALA A 33 -8.43 35.86 17.53
CA ALA A 33 -9.35 35.32 16.52
C ALA A 33 -8.74 35.19 15.10
N SER A 34 -7.60 35.83 14.84
CA SER A 34 -6.99 35.85 13.51
C SER A 34 -6.03 34.68 13.26
N LEU A 35 -5.39 34.16 14.32
CA LEU A 35 -4.44 33.04 14.21
C LEU A 35 -5.15 31.69 14.01
N TYR A 36 -6.34 31.48 14.59
CA TYR A 36 -7.11 30.26 14.39
C TYR A 36 -7.64 30.14 12.96
N ARG A 37 -7.92 31.26 12.30
CA ARG A 37 -8.38 31.28 10.91
C ARG A 37 -7.23 31.07 9.91
N TYR A 38 -5.99 31.39 10.29
CA TYR A 38 -4.83 31.18 9.43
C TYR A 38 -4.31 29.72 9.48
N LEU A 39 -4.46 29.04 10.62
CA LEU A 39 -4.05 27.63 10.76
C LEU A 39 -5.08 26.64 10.23
N SER A 40 -6.36 27.04 10.10
CA SER A 40 -7.40 26.20 9.51
C SER A 40 -7.47 26.29 7.98
N SER A 41 -6.73 27.20 7.34
CA SER A 41 -6.74 27.39 5.88
C SER A 41 -5.56 26.70 5.14
N GLN A 42 -4.69 25.97 5.85
CA GLN A 42 -3.54 25.32 5.21
C GLN A 42 -3.59 23.81 5.15
N SER A 43 -4.73 23.17 5.43
CA SER A 43 -4.91 21.73 5.25
C SER A 43 -6.03 21.35 4.27
N VAL A 44 -6.39 22.23 3.36
CA VAL A 44 -7.04 21.81 2.12
C VAL A 44 -5.90 21.45 1.17
N ALA A 45 -5.46 20.19 1.20
CA ALA A 45 -4.71 19.64 0.09
C ALA A 45 -5.55 19.92 -1.17
N GLN A 46 -5.05 20.82 -2.02
CA GLN A 46 -5.58 20.99 -3.36
C GLN A 46 -5.53 19.59 -3.98
N SER A 47 -6.71 18.98 -4.13
CA SER A 47 -6.89 17.85 -5.02
C SER A 47 -6.66 18.42 -6.42
N ASP A 48 -5.40 18.38 -6.87
CA ASP A 48 -5.08 18.55 -8.26
C ASP A 48 -5.91 17.50 -9.01
N GLY A 49 -6.74 17.92 -9.96
CA GLY A 49 -7.69 17.07 -10.66
C GLY A 49 -7.08 15.93 -11.48
N SER A 50 -5.80 15.64 -11.26
CA SER A 50 -5.03 14.55 -11.89
C SER A 50 -4.84 13.33 -10.98
N ARG A 51 -5.19 13.39 -9.67
CA ARG A 51 -4.96 12.26 -8.75
C ARG A 51 -6.07 11.22 -8.87
N LEU A 52 -5.70 9.96 -9.02
CA LEU A 52 -6.62 8.83 -9.12
C LEU A 52 -7.25 8.44 -7.77
N PHE A 53 -6.58 8.75 -6.66
CA PHE A 53 -7.01 8.47 -5.29
C PHE A 53 -6.29 9.42 -4.30
N PRO A 54 -6.82 9.62 -3.08
CA PRO A 54 -6.28 10.59 -2.11
C PRO A 54 -4.92 10.18 -1.51
N GLU A 55 -4.63 8.88 -1.38
CA GLU A 55 -3.36 8.37 -0.88
C GLU A 55 -2.25 8.58 -1.92
N ASP A 56 -0.98 8.50 -1.49
CA ASP A 56 0.15 8.67 -2.43
C ASP A 56 0.39 7.41 -3.27
N VAL A 57 0.13 6.24 -2.71
CA VAL A 57 0.45 4.94 -3.32
C VAL A 57 -0.63 3.92 -3.00
N ASN A 58 -1.12 3.22 -4.01
CA ASN A 58 -1.96 2.04 -3.89
C ASN A 58 -1.10 0.78 -4.08
N ILE A 59 -1.01 -0.06 -3.07
CA ILE A 59 -0.25 -1.32 -3.10
C ILE A 59 -1.21 -2.48 -3.36
N ILE A 60 -0.97 -3.19 -4.47
CA ILE A 60 -1.75 -4.36 -4.87
C ILE A 60 -1.05 -5.61 -4.37
N TYR A 61 -1.69 -6.34 -3.47
CA TYR A 61 -1.11 -7.48 -2.78
C TYR A 61 -2.06 -8.67 -2.73
N ASP A 62 -1.53 -9.86 -2.41
CA ASP A 62 -2.26 -11.10 -2.21
C ASP A 62 -2.54 -11.31 -0.71
N SER A 63 -3.79 -11.17 -0.27
CA SER A 63 -4.20 -11.34 1.14
C SER A 63 -4.14 -12.79 1.61
N LYS A 64 -4.17 -13.76 0.71
CA LYS A 64 -4.03 -15.19 1.05
C LYS A 64 -2.57 -15.61 1.26
N CYS A 65 -1.61 -14.75 0.88
CA CYS A 65 -0.22 -14.91 1.22
C CYS A 65 0.02 -14.36 2.65
N ASN A 66 0.19 -15.21 3.63
CA ASN A 66 0.35 -14.82 5.04
C ASN A 66 1.52 -13.85 5.26
N VAL A 67 2.63 -14.02 4.55
CA VAL A 67 3.79 -13.12 4.64
C VAL A 67 3.45 -11.75 4.06
N CYS A 68 2.80 -11.70 2.90
CA CYS A 68 2.38 -10.45 2.27
C CYS A 68 1.37 -9.71 3.14
N LYS A 69 0.37 -10.42 3.67
CA LYS A 69 -0.64 -9.86 4.57
C LYS A 69 -0.04 -9.28 5.84
N LEU A 70 0.89 -9.99 6.47
CA LEU A 70 1.58 -9.51 7.68
C LEU A 70 2.34 -8.22 7.40
N GLU A 71 3.08 -8.16 6.30
CA GLU A 71 3.85 -7.00 5.89
C GLU A 71 2.95 -5.79 5.59
N MET A 72 1.89 -5.99 4.80
CA MET A 72 0.97 -4.92 4.45
C MET A 72 0.21 -4.39 5.68
N ASN A 73 -0.22 -5.26 6.58
CA ASN A 73 -0.86 -4.85 7.83
C ASN A 73 0.09 -4.02 8.72
N PHE A 74 1.36 -4.40 8.79
CA PHE A 74 2.37 -3.64 9.53
C PHE A 74 2.53 -2.23 8.95
N LEU A 75 2.67 -2.10 7.63
CA LEU A 75 2.84 -0.83 6.95
C LEU A 75 1.60 0.06 7.09
N ALA A 76 0.39 -0.48 6.87
CA ALA A 76 -0.85 0.25 6.99
C ALA A 76 -1.09 0.75 8.43
N LYS A 77 -0.86 -0.10 9.42
CA LYS A 77 -0.99 0.27 10.82
C LYS A 77 0.00 1.37 11.20
N ARG A 78 1.25 1.26 10.75
CA ARG A 78 2.25 2.29 11.01
C ARG A 78 1.92 3.60 10.32
N ASP A 79 1.43 3.55 9.08
CA ASP A 79 0.98 4.71 8.32
C ASP A 79 -0.14 5.45 9.05
N ALA A 80 -1.26 4.77 9.29
CA ALA A 80 -2.47 5.38 9.84
C ALA A 80 -2.36 5.79 11.32
N GLU A 81 -1.65 5.01 12.15
CA GLU A 81 -1.64 5.21 13.60
C GLU A 81 -0.43 5.98 14.12
N LYS A 82 0.68 6.02 13.39
CA LYS A 82 1.94 6.56 13.92
C LYS A 82 2.54 7.69 13.09
N ILE A 83 2.48 7.62 11.78
CA ILE A 83 3.22 8.52 10.90
C ILE A 83 2.30 9.54 10.22
N ASN A 84 1.26 9.08 9.55
CA ASN A 84 0.37 9.91 8.75
C ASN A 84 -1.06 9.89 9.36
N VAL A 85 -1.14 10.12 10.67
CA VAL A 85 -2.41 10.08 11.42
C VAL A 85 -3.41 11.06 10.82
N GLY A 86 -4.61 10.56 10.47
CA GLY A 86 -5.69 11.35 9.88
C GLY A 86 -5.59 11.56 8.36
N ALA A 87 -4.43 11.29 7.74
CA ALA A 87 -4.24 11.37 6.29
C ALA A 87 -3.26 10.27 5.82
N PRO A 88 -3.66 8.98 5.85
CA PRO A 88 -2.79 7.89 5.46
C PRO A 88 -2.36 8.04 4.00
N LYS A 89 -1.14 7.62 3.71
CA LYS A 89 -0.51 7.73 2.39
C LYS A 89 -0.49 6.43 1.61
N LEU A 90 -0.81 5.32 2.29
CA LEU A 90 -0.85 3.99 1.70
C LEU A 90 -2.30 3.52 1.57
N LYS A 91 -2.74 3.30 0.33
CA LYS A 91 -3.91 2.50 -0.01
C LYS A 91 -3.48 1.05 -0.19
N LEU A 92 -4.24 0.09 0.33
CA LEU A 92 -4.01 -1.33 0.13
C LEU A 92 -5.16 -1.93 -0.66
N THR A 93 -4.85 -2.58 -1.77
CA THR A 93 -5.82 -3.26 -2.63
C THR A 93 -5.50 -4.75 -2.69
N ASP A 94 -6.47 -5.57 -2.29
CA ASP A 94 -6.35 -7.02 -2.32
C ASP A 94 -6.74 -7.56 -3.70
N VAL A 95 -5.80 -8.21 -4.38
CA VAL A 95 -6.05 -8.84 -5.68
C VAL A 95 -7.00 -10.04 -5.60
N GLU A 96 -7.18 -10.62 -4.40
CA GLU A 96 -8.09 -11.74 -4.12
C GLU A 96 -9.51 -11.30 -3.81
N SER A 97 -9.76 -9.99 -3.69
CA SER A 97 -11.10 -9.46 -3.45
C SER A 97 -12.02 -9.73 -4.63
N ASP A 98 -13.27 -10.14 -4.36
CA ASP A 98 -14.30 -10.32 -5.40
C ASP A 98 -14.62 -8.99 -6.13
N SER A 99 -14.38 -7.86 -5.46
CA SER A 99 -14.54 -6.51 -6.02
C SER A 99 -13.31 -6.01 -6.79
N TYR A 100 -12.24 -6.81 -6.89
CA TYR A 100 -11.04 -6.39 -7.61
C TYR A 100 -11.31 -6.26 -9.12
N ASP A 101 -11.11 -5.06 -9.66
CA ASP A 101 -11.22 -4.79 -11.09
C ASP A 101 -9.90 -4.22 -11.64
N PRO A 102 -9.21 -4.93 -12.54
CA PRO A 102 -8.02 -4.41 -13.21
C PRO A 102 -8.28 -3.15 -14.04
N LYS A 103 -9.54 -2.91 -14.46
CA LYS A 103 -9.92 -1.75 -15.27
C LYS A 103 -10.11 -0.49 -14.43
N ASP A 104 -10.22 -0.61 -13.11
CA ASP A 104 -10.21 0.56 -12.22
C ASP A 104 -8.88 1.32 -12.41
N PRO A 105 -8.91 2.62 -12.76
CA PRO A 105 -7.70 3.41 -12.94
C PRO A 105 -6.75 3.36 -11.74
N SER A 106 -7.28 3.25 -10.53
CA SER A 106 -6.48 3.15 -9.30
C SER A 106 -5.67 1.86 -9.21
N ASN A 107 -6.02 0.84 -10.00
CA ASN A 107 -5.31 -0.45 -10.08
C ASN A 107 -4.33 -0.52 -11.25
N GLY A 108 -4.24 0.53 -12.08
CA GLY A 108 -3.23 0.68 -13.12
C GLY A 108 -3.18 -0.44 -14.16
N GLY A 109 -4.28 -1.15 -14.41
CA GLY A 109 -4.33 -2.28 -15.34
C GLY A 109 -3.65 -3.55 -14.83
N VAL A 110 -3.30 -3.64 -13.56
CA VAL A 110 -2.67 -4.85 -12.99
C VAL A 110 -3.67 -6.00 -12.98
N THR A 111 -3.42 -7.02 -13.78
CA THR A 111 -4.26 -8.23 -13.84
C THR A 111 -4.04 -9.10 -12.60
N TYR A 112 -5.00 -9.99 -12.30
CA TYR A 112 -4.86 -11.00 -11.25
C TYR A 112 -3.55 -11.78 -11.42
N GLU A 113 -3.26 -12.27 -12.64
CA GLU A 113 -2.04 -13.00 -12.95
C GLU A 113 -0.78 -12.17 -12.64
N SER A 114 -0.75 -10.89 -13.02
CA SER A 114 0.38 -10.00 -12.74
C SER A 114 0.58 -9.81 -11.23
N GLY A 115 -0.51 -9.57 -10.49
CA GLY A 115 -0.51 -9.44 -9.04
C GLY A 115 -0.02 -10.70 -8.32
N MET A 116 -0.39 -11.87 -8.86
CA MET A 116 0.06 -13.16 -8.35
C MET A 116 1.54 -13.44 -8.65
N LYS A 117 2.10 -12.92 -9.74
CA LYS A 117 3.53 -13.09 -10.07
C LYS A 117 4.44 -12.20 -9.25
N ALA A 118 4.01 -10.98 -8.91
CA ALA A 118 4.80 -10.04 -8.11
C ALA A 118 3.90 -9.00 -7.44
N ILE A 119 4.42 -8.35 -6.39
CA ILE A 119 3.78 -7.18 -5.79
C ILE A 119 3.83 -6.00 -6.76
N HIS A 120 2.76 -5.21 -6.80
CA HIS A 120 2.66 -4.00 -7.61
C HIS A 120 2.25 -2.81 -6.74
N ALA A 121 2.62 -1.62 -7.17
CA ALA A 121 2.11 -0.38 -6.63
C ALA A 121 1.69 0.55 -7.78
N VAL A 122 0.64 1.32 -7.55
CA VAL A 122 0.18 2.38 -8.45
C VAL A 122 0.29 3.69 -7.69
N THR A 123 1.00 4.65 -8.24
CA THR A 123 1.07 6.00 -7.65
C THR A 123 -0.19 6.79 -7.96
N SER A 124 -0.48 7.83 -7.19
CA SER A 124 -1.68 8.64 -7.39
C SER A 124 -1.77 9.31 -8.78
N ASP A 125 -0.62 9.45 -9.49
CA ASP A 125 -0.53 9.92 -10.88
C ASP A 125 -0.64 8.78 -11.92
N GLY A 126 -0.91 7.54 -11.48
CA GLY A 126 -1.15 6.38 -12.37
C GLY A 126 0.09 5.60 -12.80
N LYS A 127 1.27 5.90 -12.28
CA LYS A 127 2.49 5.14 -12.61
C LYS A 127 2.49 3.79 -11.90
N VAL A 128 2.68 2.72 -12.65
CA VAL A 128 2.78 1.34 -12.12
C VAL A 128 4.22 0.98 -11.81
N ILE A 129 4.46 0.45 -10.62
CA ILE A 129 5.76 0.01 -10.11
C ILE A 129 5.64 -1.45 -9.69
N LYS A 130 6.71 -2.23 -9.87
CA LYS A 130 6.70 -3.69 -9.62
C LYS A 130 7.92 -4.14 -8.84
N GLY A 131 7.71 -5.10 -7.94
CA GLY A 131 8.79 -5.81 -7.24
C GLY A 131 9.40 -5.02 -6.08
N VAL A 132 10.71 -5.14 -5.88
CA VAL A 132 11.44 -4.54 -4.74
C VAL A 132 11.22 -3.03 -4.58
N PRO A 133 11.17 -2.21 -5.64
CA PRO A 133 10.89 -0.77 -5.52
C PRO A 133 9.54 -0.43 -4.85
N VAL A 134 8.56 -1.35 -4.90
CA VAL A 134 7.28 -1.17 -4.18
C VAL A 134 7.51 -1.09 -2.68
N PHE A 135 8.32 -1.99 -2.14
CA PHE A 135 8.66 -1.99 -0.71
C PHE A 135 9.46 -0.74 -0.34
N GLN A 136 10.45 -0.35 -1.16
CA GLN A 136 11.21 0.87 -0.91
C GLN A 136 10.26 2.06 -0.78
N MET A 137 9.37 2.27 -1.74
CA MET A 137 8.40 3.35 -1.73
C MET A 137 7.47 3.30 -0.51
N ALA A 138 6.92 2.13 -0.19
CA ALA A 138 6.03 1.95 0.95
C ALA A 138 6.71 2.27 2.28
N TYR A 139 7.96 1.82 2.47
CA TYR A 139 8.75 2.10 3.67
C TYR A 139 9.15 3.57 3.78
N GLU A 140 9.43 4.25 2.66
CA GLU A 140 9.66 5.70 2.63
C GLU A 140 8.44 6.47 3.15
N LYS A 141 7.21 6.08 2.75
CA LYS A 141 5.98 6.74 3.20
C LYS A 141 5.71 6.60 4.70
N VAL A 142 6.27 5.59 5.34
CA VAL A 142 6.12 5.35 6.78
C VAL A 142 7.38 5.67 7.60
N ASN A 143 8.27 6.52 7.06
CA ASN A 143 9.54 6.94 7.68
C ASN A 143 10.48 5.78 8.07
N LEU A 144 10.49 4.72 7.25
CA LEU A 144 11.41 3.59 7.35
C LEU A 144 12.31 3.44 6.12
N GLY A 145 12.35 4.45 5.24
CA GLY A 145 13.17 4.44 4.02
C GLY A 145 14.66 4.20 4.27
N TRP A 146 15.17 4.60 5.44
CA TRP A 146 16.54 4.38 5.84
C TRP A 146 16.96 2.89 5.84
N LEU A 147 15.99 1.96 6.05
CA LEU A 147 16.25 0.51 5.96
C LEU A 147 16.68 0.09 4.56
N PHE A 148 16.23 0.82 3.54
CA PHE A 148 16.59 0.54 2.15
C PHE A 148 17.90 1.19 1.72
N GLN A 149 18.47 2.12 2.47
CA GLN A 149 19.78 2.69 2.16
C GLN A 149 20.87 1.63 2.18
N ILE A 150 20.74 0.62 3.05
CA ILE A 150 21.67 -0.53 3.11
C ILE A 150 21.57 -1.37 1.83
N THR A 151 20.37 -1.43 1.21
CA THR A 151 20.16 -2.20 -0.02
C THR A 151 20.72 -1.52 -1.27
N THR A 152 21.17 -0.25 -1.17
CA THR A 152 21.84 0.46 -2.28
C THR A 152 23.25 -0.04 -2.52
N TRP A 153 23.86 -0.73 -1.56
CA TRP A 153 25.17 -1.35 -1.74
C TRP A 153 25.10 -2.45 -2.81
N PRO A 154 25.99 -2.44 -3.83
CA PRO A 154 25.83 -3.28 -5.02
C PRO A 154 25.71 -4.78 -4.71
N VAL A 155 26.44 -5.29 -3.72
CA VAL A 155 26.38 -6.70 -3.31
C VAL A 155 25.05 -7.01 -2.60
N VAL A 156 24.61 -6.12 -1.70
CA VAL A 156 23.35 -6.29 -0.94
C VAL A 156 22.17 -6.20 -1.89
N LYS A 157 22.20 -5.26 -2.84
CA LYS A 157 21.15 -5.11 -3.86
C LYS A 157 20.97 -6.39 -4.68
N GLN A 158 22.04 -6.98 -5.17
CA GLN A 158 21.97 -8.23 -5.93
C GLN A 158 21.37 -9.37 -5.09
N LEU A 159 21.80 -9.50 -3.83
CA LEU A 159 21.26 -10.52 -2.92
C LEU A 159 19.76 -10.33 -2.65
N VAL A 160 19.32 -9.09 -2.43
CA VAL A 160 17.91 -8.74 -2.23
C VAL A 160 17.09 -9.04 -3.48
N ASP A 161 17.57 -8.64 -4.66
CA ASP A 161 16.89 -8.88 -5.93
C ASP A 161 16.74 -10.37 -6.24
N VAL A 162 17.80 -11.17 -6.01
CA VAL A 162 17.76 -12.63 -6.18
C VAL A 162 16.82 -13.27 -5.16
N GLY A 163 16.95 -12.89 -3.88
CA GLY A 163 16.10 -13.39 -2.80
C GLY A 163 14.63 -13.07 -3.04
N TYR A 164 14.32 -11.85 -3.51
CA TYR A 164 12.95 -11.47 -3.86
C TYR A 164 12.41 -12.28 -5.05
N LYS A 165 13.19 -12.45 -6.11
CA LYS A 165 12.75 -13.27 -7.28
C LYS A 165 12.47 -14.72 -6.87
N PHE A 166 13.34 -15.30 -6.03
CA PHE A 166 13.13 -16.63 -5.48
C PHE A 166 11.85 -16.68 -4.64
N PHE A 167 11.67 -15.76 -3.69
CA PHE A 167 10.46 -15.67 -2.89
C PHE A 167 9.22 -15.48 -3.76
N ALA A 168 9.20 -14.51 -4.69
CA ALA A 168 8.07 -14.25 -5.57
C ALA A 168 7.67 -15.48 -6.41
N LYS A 169 8.65 -16.27 -6.85
CA LYS A 169 8.42 -17.51 -7.61
C LYS A 169 7.79 -18.62 -6.77
N TYR A 170 8.24 -18.78 -5.53
CA TYR A 170 7.84 -19.92 -4.70
C TYR A 170 6.80 -19.58 -3.65
N ARG A 171 6.48 -18.31 -3.43
CA ARG A 171 5.54 -17.86 -2.37
C ARG A 171 4.19 -18.55 -2.45
N THR A 172 3.61 -18.66 -3.66
CA THR A 172 2.30 -19.27 -3.86
C THR A 172 2.32 -20.76 -3.54
N TYR A 173 3.39 -21.46 -3.92
CA TYR A 173 3.57 -22.86 -3.59
C TYR A 173 3.71 -23.05 -2.07
N LEU A 174 4.53 -22.22 -1.41
CA LEU A 174 4.79 -22.29 0.03
C LEU A 174 3.58 -21.86 0.89
N THR A 175 2.80 -20.88 0.41
CA THR A 175 1.69 -20.30 1.19
C THR A 175 0.33 -20.87 0.83
N ARG A 176 0.15 -21.38 -0.38
CA ARG A 176 -1.14 -21.86 -0.92
C ARG A 176 -1.09 -23.29 -1.47
N GLY A 177 0.08 -23.93 -1.51
CA GLY A 177 0.26 -25.30 -2.02
C GLY A 177 0.02 -25.45 -3.53
N ALA A 178 -0.07 -24.35 -4.29
CA ALA A 178 -0.38 -24.36 -5.71
C ALA A 178 0.51 -23.40 -6.51
N SER A 179 0.72 -23.71 -7.80
CA SER A 179 1.43 -22.81 -8.70
C SER A 179 0.60 -21.60 -9.09
N VAL A 180 1.24 -20.52 -9.57
CA VAL A 180 0.54 -19.33 -10.06
C VAL A 180 -0.43 -19.68 -11.20
N GLU A 181 -0.01 -20.54 -12.12
CA GLU A 181 -0.82 -20.98 -13.25
C GLU A 181 -2.09 -21.69 -12.80
N THR A 182 -1.98 -22.55 -11.77
CA THR A 182 -3.15 -23.24 -11.20
C THR A 182 -4.11 -22.25 -10.56
N LEU A 183 -3.59 -21.26 -9.81
CA LEU A 183 -4.42 -20.25 -9.16
C LEU A 183 -5.10 -19.31 -10.15
N VAL A 184 -4.42 -18.93 -11.23
CA VAL A 184 -4.99 -18.13 -12.32
C VAL A 184 -6.14 -18.87 -12.98
N ARG A 185 -5.94 -20.16 -13.33
CA ARG A 185 -7.01 -20.98 -13.91
C ARG A 185 -8.22 -21.07 -12.99
N GLN A 186 -8.02 -21.33 -11.71
CA GLN A 186 -9.13 -21.39 -10.73
C GLN A 186 -9.87 -20.06 -10.62
N TYR A 187 -9.15 -18.95 -10.67
CA TYR A 187 -9.74 -17.61 -10.66
C TYR A 187 -10.59 -17.36 -11.91
N GLU A 188 -10.09 -17.71 -13.09
CA GLU A 188 -10.81 -17.56 -14.35
C GLU A 188 -12.06 -18.45 -14.40
N GLU A 189 -11.96 -19.70 -13.94
CA GLU A 189 -13.10 -20.63 -13.83
C GLU A 189 -14.18 -20.07 -12.89
N LYS A 190 -13.77 -19.55 -11.72
CA LYS A 190 -14.67 -18.91 -10.75
C LYS A 190 -15.39 -17.71 -11.39
N LYS A 191 -14.65 -16.81 -12.04
CA LYS A 191 -15.23 -15.62 -12.70
C LYS A 191 -16.18 -16.00 -13.84
N ALA A 192 -15.86 -17.00 -14.63
CA ALA A 192 -16.74 -17.49 -15.67
C ALA A 192 -18.07 -18.07 -15.10
N LEU A 193 -18.00 -18.78 -13.98
CA LEU A 193 -19.18 -19.29 -13.29
C LEU A 193 -20.05 -18.16 -12.72
N GLU A 194 -19.44 -17.17 -12.07
CA GLU A 194 -20.14 -15.98 -11.53
C GLU A 194 -20.88 -15.20 -12.64
N LEU A 195 -20.28 -15.07 -13.83
CA LEU A 195 -20.92 -14.42 -14.98
C LEU A 195 -22.13 -15.20 -15.45
N LYS A 196 -22.03 -16.52 -15.58
CA LYS A 196 -23.16 -17.37 -15.99
C LYS A 196 -24.33 -17.29 -15.01
N MET A 197 -24.04 -17.35 -13.71
CA MET A 197 -25.10 -17.23 -12.68
C MET A 197 -25.82 -15.87 -12.77
N LYS A 198 -25.09 -14.77 -13.02
CA LYS A 198 -25.69 -13.45 -13.20
C LYS A 198 -26.56 -13.35 -14.46
N GLU A 199 -26.17 -14.00 -15.55
CA GLU A 199 -26.96 -14.07 -16.78
C GLU A 199 -28.27 -14.85 -16.54
N GLU A 200 -28.22 -15.97 -15.86
CA GLU A 200 -29.39 -16.79 -15.50
C GLU A 200 -30.38 -16.02 -14.62
N ASP A 201 -29.91 -15.33 -13.59
CA ASP A 201 -30.73 -14.50 -12.71
C ASP A 201 -31.41 -13.34 -13.47
N CYS A 202 -30.72 -12.72 -14.43
CA CYS A 202 -31.28 -11.66 -15.27
C CYS A 202 -32.40 -12.19 -16.20
N ASP A 203 -32.25 -13.38 -16.76
CA ASP A 203 -33.23 -14.01 -17.64
C ASP A 203 -34.50 -14.42 -16.86
N GLU A 204 -34.37 -14.92 -15.65
CA GLU A 204 -35.48 -15.26 -14.77
C GLU A 204 -36.28 -14.04 -14.35
N CYS A 205 -35.60 -12.92 -13.97
CA CYS A 205 -36.25 -11.65 -13.69
C CYS A 205 -37.04 -11.08 -14.88
N ASN A 206 -36.53 -11.22 -16.10
CA ASN A 206 -37.21 -10.75 -17.29
C ASN A 206 -38.46 -11.58 -17.64
N LYS A 207 -38.43 -12.90 -17.42
CA LYS A 207 -39.60 -13.78 -17.61
C LYS A 207 -40.74 -13.46 -16.64
N THR A 208 -40.40 -13.18 -15.38
CA THR A 208 -41.39 -12.84 -14.34
C THR A 208 -42.06 -11.47 -14.55
N ARG A 209 -41.43 -10.57 -15.32
CA ARG A 209 -41.95 -9.24 -15.64
C ARG A 209 -42.92 -9.23 -16.85
N GLN A 210 -42.92 -10.29 -17.63
CA GLN A 210 -43.76 -10.43 -18.84
C GLN A 210 -45.02 -11.32 -18.63
N SER A 211 -45.15 -11.91 -17.46
CA SER A 211 -46.32 -12.66 -17.02
C SER A 211 -47.25 -11.82 -16.15
#